data_6e507ea728e594935c2a5fdaa256a80b
#
_entry.id   6e507ea728e594935c2a5fdaa256a80b
#
_cell.length_a   1.000
_cell.length_b   1.000
_cell.length_c   1.000
_cell.angle_alpha   90.00
_cell.angle_beta   90.00
_cell.angle_gamma   90.00
#
_symmetry.space_group_name_H-M   'P 1'
#
loop_
_entity.id
_entity.type
_entity.pdbx_description
1 polymer ?
#
loop_
_entity_poly.entity_id
_entity_poly.type
_entity_poly.pdbx_seq_one_letter_code
_entity_poly.pdbx_strand_id
1 'polypeptide(L)'
;EAIAEWFARRRGVTGLNPDAIMPTVGSKELVAWVPFLLGLGPGDVVVYPRVAYPTYDMGARFARAESVPADSLDELDADTRSRVKLIWVNSPANPNGVVRTVEQLREIVAQAREIGAVVASDECYAELGWGAWDEARGGQPVPSILDPRVCDGDFTGLFAVYSLSKQSNLAGYRAAFIAGAPELMPNLINSRKHAGMIVPAPVQAAMMVALADEAHVAAQKDLYRARREVLEEAIIAAGGRIENSEAGLY
;
A
#
# COMPACT_ATOMS: atom_id res chain seq x y z
N GLU A 1 -14.26 -12.03 2.29
CA GLU A 1 -15.42 -11.47 1.58
C GLU A 1 -15.48 -9.95 1.76
N ALA A 2 -15.72 -9.38 2.97
CA ALA A 2 -15.88 -7.93 3.19
C ALA A 2 -14.77 -7.05 2.59
N ILE A 3 -13.50 -7.52 2.59
CA ILE A 3 -12.39 -6.79 1.96
C ILE A 3 -12.52 -6.81 0.44
N ALA A 4 -12.90 -7.94 -0.18
CA ALA A 4 -13.10 -8.02 -1.63
C ALA A 4 -14.27 -7.12 -2.08
N GLU A 5 -15.36 -7.09 -1.31
CA GLU A 5 -16.49 -6.20 -1.53
C GLU A 5 -16.10 -4.73 -1.40
N TRP A 6 -15.27 -4.39 -0.42
CA TRP A 6 -14.73 -3.04 -0.26
C TRP A 6 -13.86 -2.63 -1.45
N PHE A 7 -12.96 -3.53 -1.92
CA PHE A 7 -12.15 -3.27 -3.11
C PHE A 7 -13.02 -3.02 -4.34
N ALA A 8 -14.06 -3.84 -4.54
CA ALA A 8 -14.98 -3.65 -5.67
C ALA A 8 -15.69 -2.30 -5.61
N ARG A 9 -16.18 -1.92 -4.43
CA ARG A 9 -16.96 -0.70 -4.21
C ARG A 9 -16.11 0.57 -4.23
N ARG A 10 -14.96 0.54 -3.52
CA ARG A 10 -14.13 1.74 -3.28
C ARG A 10 -12.95 1.88 -4.22
N ARG A 11 -12.48 0.78 -4.79
CA ARG A 11 -11.23 0.77 -5.58
C ARG A 11 -11.46 0.31 -7.03
N GLY A 12 -12.69 -0.03 -7.39
CA GLY A 12 -13.02 -0.55 -8.73
C GLY A 12 -12.39 -1.91 -9.06
N VAL A 13 -11.85 -2.60 -8.07
CA VAL A 13 -11.19 -3.91 -8.23
C VAL A 13 -12.23 -5.01 -8.08
N THR A 14 -12.65 -5.59 -9.20
CA THR A 14 -13.59 -6.71 -9.25
C THR A 14 -12.86 -8.04 -9.46
N GLY A 15 -13.50 -9.14 -9.07
CA GLY A 15 -12.94 -10.48 -9.28
C GLY A 15 -11.84 -10.89 -8.31
N LEU A 16 -11.57 -10.10 -7.26
CA LEU A 16 -10.61 -10.45 -6.23
C LEU A 16 -11.10 -11.64 -5.41
N ASN A 17 -10.40 -12.78 -5.51
CA ASN A 17 -10.73 -13.98 -4.75
C ASN A 17 -10.50 -13.73 -3.25
N PRO A 18 -11.50 -13.98 -2.37
CA PRO A 18 -11.32 -13.91 -0.92
C PRO A 18 -10.16 -14.75 -0.38
N ASP A 19 -9.79 -15.86 -1.03
CA ASP A 19 -8.65 -16.70 -0.65
C ASP A 19 -7.30 -16.03 -0.97
N ALA A 20 -7.30 -14.99 -1.81
CA ALA A 20 -6.14 -14.13 -2.07
C ALA A 20 -6.11 -12.88 -1.18
N ILE A 21 -6.74 -12.95 0.00
CA ILE A 21 -6.80 -11.86 0.97
C ILE A 21 -6.46 -12.38 2.36
N MET A 22 -5.62 -11.64 3.07
CA MET A 22 -5.23 -12.00 4.44
C MET A 22 -5.23 -10.77 5.37
N PRO A 23 -5.95 -10.81 6.50
CA PRO A 23 -5.81 -9.81 7.56
C PRO A 23 -4.41 -9.85 8.19
N THR A 24 -3.91 -8.69 8.62
CA THR A 24 -2.56 -8.55 9.20
C THR A 24 -2.57 -7.68 10.46
N VAL A 25 -1.60 -7.88 11.35
CA VAL A 25 -1.46 -7.17 12.62
C VAL A 25 -0.89 -5.76 12.39
N GLY A 26 -1.62 -4.96 11.62
CA GLY A 26 -1.20 -3.69 11.06
C GLY A 26 -0.31 -3.85 9.82
N SER A 27 -0.28 -2.82 8.96
CA SER A 27 0.55 -2.83 7.75
C SER A 27 2.05 -2.76 8.06
N LYS A 28 2.46 -2.07 9.13
CA LYS A 28 3.86 -1.96 9.53
C LYS A 28 4.51 -3.33 9.77
N GLU A 29 3.84 -4.19 10.51
CA GLU A 29 4.29 -5.55 10.78
C GLU A 29 4.43 -6.33 9.47
N LEU A 30 3.40 -6.28 8.63
CA LEU A 30 3.41 -6.95 7.33
C LEU A 30 4.58 -6.48 6.45
N VAL A 31 4.76 -5.15 6.30
CA VAL A 31 5.85 -4.57 5.50
C VAL A 31 7.22 -5.06 5.98
N ALA A 32 7.42 -5.16 7.31
CA ALA A 32 8.67 -5.65 7.89
C ALA A 32 8.93 -7.13 7.57
N TRP A 33 7.89 -7.96 7.47
CA TRP A 33 8.05 -9.40 7.33
C TRP A 33 7.85 -9.93 5.91
N VAL A 34 7.22 -9.18 5.00
CA VAL A 34 6.96 -9.65 3.61
C VAL A 34 8.22 -10.15 2.90
N PRO A 35 9.38 -9.45 2.92
CA PRO A 35 10.56 -9.97 2.23
C PRO A 35 10.98 -11.35 2.75
N PHE A 36 11.02 -11.53 4.07
CA PHE A 36 11.36 -12.81 4.70
C PHE A 36 10.31 -13.90 4.38
N LEU A 37 9.03 -13.56 4.45
CA LEU A 37 7.92 -14.49 4.19
C LEU A 37 7.84 -14.92 2.71
N LEU A 38 8.33 -14.11 1.79
CA LEU A 38 8.51 -14.45 0.38
C LEU A 38 9.75 -15.33 0.14
N GLY A 39 10.54 -15.62 1.17
CA GLY A 39 11.73 -16.44 1.08
C GLY A 39 12.97 -15.71 0.53
N LEU A 40 12.97 -14.39 0.54
CA LEU A 40 14.12 -13.60 0.11
C LEU A 40 15.31 -13.80 1.07
N GLY A 41 16.51 -13.69 0.53
CA GLY A 41 17.75 -13.89 1.28
C GLY A 41 18.97 -13.23 0.64
N PRO A 42 20.17 -13.66 1.04
CA PRO A 42 21.42 -13.13 0.49
C PRO A 42 21.49 -13.30 -1.04
N GLY A 43 21.79 -12.21 -1.74
CA GLY A 43 21.83 -12.16 -3.19
C GLY A 43 20.57 -11.60 -3.83
N ASP A 44 19.43 -11.62 -3.12
CA ASP A 44 18.19 -10.99 -3.61
C ASP A 44 18.20 -9.47 -3.30
N VAL A 45 17.51 -8.71 -4.13
CA VAL A 45 17.36 -7.26 -4.01
C VAL A 45 15.91 -6.89 -3.75
N VAL A 46 15.70 -5.99 -2.79
CA VAL A 46 14.43 -5.31 -2.51
C VAL A 46 14.57 -3.85 -2.90
N VAL A 47 13.75 -3.40 -3.84
CA VAL A 47 13.70 -1.99 -4.27
C VAL A 47 12.57 -1.27 -3.54
N TYR A 48 12.81 -0.02 -3.13
CA TYR A 48 11.81 0.84 -2.52
C TYR A 48 12.09 2.32 -2.86
N PRO A 49 11.09 3.23 -2.80
CA PRO A 49 11.27 4.64 -3.16
C PRO A 49 12.37 5.32 -2.33
N ARG A 50 13.13 6.25 -2.92
CA ARG A 50 14.20 6.99 -2.22
C ARG A 50 13.69 7.77 -1.01
N VAL A 51 12.53 8.40 -1.16
CA VAL A 51 11.81 9.05 -0.06
C VAL A 51 10.73 8.09 0.40
N ALA A 52 10.95 7.43 1.52
CA ALA A 52 10.14 6.29 1.90
C ALA A 52 10.00 6.11 3.41
N TYR A 53 9.00 5.33 3.75
CA TYR A 53 8.80 4.83 5.10
C TYR A 53 9.94 3.86 5.48
N PRO A 54 10.65 4.09 6.61
CA PRO A 54 11.89 3.35 6.92
C PRO A 54 11.74 1.82 7.05
N THR A 55 10.52 1.33 7.19
CA THR A 55 10.26 -0.10 7.39
C THR A 55 10.53 -0.93 6.13
N TYR A 56 10.50 -0.35 4.93
CA TYR A 56 10.86 -1.07 3.70
C TYR A 56 12.32 -1.54 3.74
N ASP A 57 13.25 -0.65 4.08
CA ASP A 57 14.67 -0.96 4.29
C ASP A 57 14.85 -2.03 5.39
N MET A 58 14.17 -1.84 6.53
CA MET A 58 14.28 -2.79 7.64
C MET A 58 13.76 -4.18 7.28
N GLY A 59 12.69 -4.28 6.47
CA GLY A 59 12.17 -5.56 6.01
C GLY A 59 13.17 -6.32 5.13
N ALA A 60 13.83 -5.63 4.20
CA ALA A 60 14.90 -6.22 3.40
C ALA A 60 16.05 -6.76 4.28
N ARG A 61 16.48 -5.97 5.28
CA ARG A 61 17.55 -6.37 6.23
C ARG A 61 17.15 -7.58 7.08
N PHE A 62 15.90 -7.68 7.53
CA PHE A 62 15.42 -8.86 8.27
C PHE A 62 15.46 -10.12 7.42
N ALA A 63 15.21 -10.01 6.13
CA ALA A 63 15.38 -11.10 5.16
C ALA A 63 16.84 -11.35 4.78
N ARG A 64 17.78 -10.49 5.19
CA ARG A 64 19.19 -10.48 4.76
C ARG A 64 19.35 -10.25 3.24
N ALA A 65 18.34 -9.68 2.60
CA ALA A 65 18.39 -9.23 1.23
C ALA A 65 19.06 -7.86 1.12
N GLU A 66 19.54 -7.53 -0.05
CA GLU A 66 20.09 -6.20 -0.36
C GLU A 66 18.93 -5.19 -0.47
N SER A 67 19.09 -4.03 0.14
CA SER A 67 18.10 -2.98 0.24
C SER A 67 18.52 -1.81 -0.66
N VAL A 68 17.78 -1.53 -1.72
CA VAL A 68 18.17 -0.55 -2.75
C VAL A 68 17.10 0.52 -2.90
N PRO A 69 17.37 1.79 -2.52
CA PRO A 69 16.47 2.89 -2.75
C PRO A 69 16.56 3.37 -4.21
N ALA A 70 15.46 3.25 -4.97
CA ALA A 70 15.36 3.74 -6.35
C ALA A 70 13.91 4.09 -6.68
N ASP A 71 13.70 5.13 -7.50
CA ASP A 71 12.38 5.56 -7.92
C ASP A 71 11.95 4.93 -9.26
N SER A 72 12.91 4.33 -10.00
CA SER A 72 12.71 3.54 -11.21
C SER A 72 13.72 2.39 -11.26
N LEU A 73 13.33 1.25 -11.88
CA LEU A 73 14.26 0.15 -12.17
C LEU A 73 15.33 0.53 -13.21
N ASP A 74 15.11 1.58 -14.00
CA ASP A 74 16.06 2.08 -14.98
C ASP A 74 17.27 2.77 -14.36
N GLU A 75 17.21 3.11 -13.07
CA GLU A 75 18.34 3.63 -12.31
C GLU A 75 19.33 2.54 -11.87
N LEU A 76 18.94 1.27 -11.98
CA LEU A 76 19.74 0.15 -11.54
C LEU A 76 20.66 -0.35 -12.65
N ASP A 77 21.88 -0.75 -12.29
CA ASP A 77 22.72 -1.51 -13.20
C ASP A 77 22.13 -2.90 -13.48
N ALA A 78 22.60 -3.53 -14.57
CA ALA A 78 22.03 -4.80 -15.06
C ALA A 78 22.16 -5.95 -14.04
N ASP A 79 23.25 -5.99 -13.25
CA ASP A 79 23.45 -7.01 -12.23
C ASP A 79 22.43 -6.84 -11.11
N THR A 80 22.34 -5.67 -10.53
CA THR A 80 21.37 -5.32 -9.47
C THR A 80 19.95 -5.58 -9.94
N ARG A 81 19.56 -5.09 -11.17
CA ARG A 81 18.23 -5.28 -11.74
C ARG A 81 17.87 -6.76 -11.87
N SER A 82 18.79 -7.64 -12.26
CA SER A 82 18.54 -9.08 -12.42
C SER A 82 18.25 -9.81 -11.10
N ARG A 83 18.68 -9.24 -9.98
CA ARG A 83 18.52 -9.79 -8.63
C ARG A 83 17.30 -9.25 -7.90
N VAL A 84 16.56 -8.29 -8.47
CA VAL A 84 15.35 -7.73 -7.86
C VAL A 84 14.28 -8.80 -7.73
N LYS A 85 13.75 -8.99 -6.52
CA LYS A 85 12.69 -9.94 -6.21
C LYS A 85 11.44 -9.27 -5.66
N LEU A 86 11.58 -8.09 -5.06
CA LEU A 86 10.47 -7.33 -4.51
C LEU A 86 10.66 -5.84 -4.80
N ILE A 87 9.60 -5.21 -5.26
CA ILE A 87 9.50 -3.76 -5.48
C ILE A 87 8.41 -3.22 -4.58
N TRP A 88 8.76 -2.32 -3.67
CA TRP A 88 7.80 -1.56 -2.91
C TRP A 88 7.35 -0.33 -3.67
N VAL A 89 6.04 -0.18 -3.81
CA VAL A 89 5.38 1.05 -4.21
C VAL A 89 4.69 1.64 -2.99
N ASN A 90 4.77 2.94 -2.78
CA ASN A 90 3.99 3.63 -1.77
C ASN A 90 3.16 4.73 -2.44
N SER A 91 1.88 4.46 -2.63
CA SER A 91 0.96 5.39 -3.29
C SER A 91 -0.43 5.32 -2.66
N PRO A 92 -0.83 6.39 -1.96
CA PRO A 92 -0.13 7.66 -1.70
C PRO A 92 1.11 7.50 -0.83
N ALA A 93 2.13 8.29 -1.13
CA ALA A 93 3.44 8.16 -0.51
C ALA A 93 3.52 8.83 0.87
N ASN A 94 4.26 8.19 1.78
CA ASN A 94 4.67 8.72 3.06
C ASN A 94 6.20 8.94 3.03
N PRO A 95 6.72 10.18 3.23
CA PRO A 95 6.05 11.35 3.82
C PRO A 95 5.60 12.43 2.81
N ASN A 96 5.80 12.29 1.50
CA ASN A 96 5.66 13.39 0.56
C ASN A 96 4.25 13.53 -0.07
N GLY A 97 3.30 12.62 0.25
CA GLY A 97 1.91 12.71 -0.18
C GLY A 97 1.66 12.53 -1.69
N VAL A 98 2.65 12.11 -2.47
CA VAL A 98 2.54 11.94 -3.92
C VAL A 98 1.68 10.73 -4.26
N VAL A 99 0.82 10.87 -5.28
CA VAL A 99 -0.02 9.79 -5.81
C VAL A 99 0.51 9.36 -7.18
N ARG A 100 0.74 8.06 -7.38
CA ARG A 100 1.08 7.49 -8.68
C ARG A 100 -0.15 7.40 -9.56
N THR A 101 -0.03 7.82 -10.83
CA THR A 101 -1.11 7.66 -11.81
C THR A 101 -1.26 6.20 -12.26
N VAL A 102 -2.35 5.89 -12.96
CA VAL A 102 -2.57 4.57 -13.57
C VAL A 102 -1.42 4.21 -14.51
N GLU A 103 -0.95 5.15 -15.33
CA GLU A 103 0.13 4.95 -16.30
C GLU A 103 1.45 4.62 -15.60
N GLN A 104 1.79 5.34 -14.52
CA GLN A 104 2.99 5.10 -13.74
C GLN A 104 2.96 3.72 -13.04
N LEU A 105 1.80 3.32 -12.50
CA LEU A 105 1.65 2.00 -11.91
C LEU A 105 1.72 0.89 -12.96
N ARG A 106 1.12 1.07 -14.16
CA ARG A 106 1.24 0.14 -15.28
C ARG A 106 2.70 -0.09 -15.70
N GLU A 107 3.47 0.98 -15.78
CA GLU A 107 4.89 0.90 -16.13
C GLU A 107 5.67 0.07 -15.09
N ILE A 108 5.46 0.32 -13.79
CA ILE A 108 6.08 -0.46 -12.72
C ILE A 108 5.70 -1.94 -12.81
N VAL A 109 4.41 -2.24 -13.06
CA VAL A 109 3.93 -3.62 -13.21
C VAL A 109 4.57 -4.30 -14.43
N ALA A 110 4.66 -3.60 -15.57
CA ALA A 110 5.27 -4.14 -16.77
C ALA A 110 6.76 -4.47 -16.53
N GLN A 111 7.53 -3.54 -15.99
CA GLN A 111 8.94 -3.73 -15.68
C GLN A 111 9.17 -4.86 -14.66
N ALA A 112 8.30 -4.96 -13.63
CA ALA A 112 8.39 -6.03 -12.65
C ALA A 112 8.15 -7.42 -13.27
N ARG A 113 7.16 -7.53 -14.16
CA ARG A 113 6.83 -8.77 -14.88
C ARG A 113 7.98 -9.22 -15.79
N GLU A 114 8.68 -8.28 -16.45
CA GLU A 114 9.84 -8.59 -17.30
C GLU A 114 10.94 -9.33 -16.54
N ILE A 115 11.16 -8.98 -15.28
CA ILE A 115 12.22 -9.57 -14.44
C ILE A 115 11.71 -10.60 -13.44
N GLY A 116 10.40 -10.88 -13.43
CA GLY A 116 9.79 -11.83 -12.50
C GLY A 116 9.79 -11.38 -11.04
N ALA A 117 9.77 -10.07 -10.79
CA ALA A 117 9.72 -9.51 -9.45
C ALA A 117 8.27 -9.33 -8.96
N VAL A 118 8.07 -9.45 -7.65
CA VAL A 118 6.82 -9.13 -6.97
C VAL A 118 6.73 -7.62 -6.76
N VAL A 119 5.53 -7.04 -6.95
CA VAL A 119 5.23 -5.65 -6.55
C VAL A 119 4.31 -5.65 -5.34
N ALA A 120 4.71 -4.97 -4.28
CA ALA A 120 3.88 -4.71 -3.12
C ALA A 120 3.60 -3.20 -3.01
N SER A 121 2.33 -2.82 -3.16
CA SER A 121 1.87 -1.43 -3.09
C SER A 121 1.28 -1.14 -1.72
N ASP A 122 1.92 -0.26 -0.97
CA ASP A 122 1.38 0.27 0.29
C ASP A 122 0.42 1.42 -0.02
N GLU A 123 -0.86 1.14 0.12
CA GLU A 123 -1.97 2.02 -0.22
C GLU A 123 -2.69 2.58 1.01
N CYS A 124 -2.04 2.61 2.17
CA CYS A 124 -2.64 2.95 3.46
C CYS A 124 -3.29 4.34 3.53
N TYR A 125 -2.99 5.23 2.59
CA TYR A 125 -3.56 6.58 2.53
C TYR A 125 -4.54 6.78 1.37
N ALA A 126 -4.95 5.74 0.66
CA ALA A 126 -5.74 5.87 -0.55
C ALA A 126 -7.11 6.55 -0.37
N GLU A 127 -7.74 6.42 0.80
CA GLU A 127 -9.00 7.13 1.12
C GLU A 127 -8.78 8.61 1.50
N LEU A 128 -7.54 9.05 1.65
CA LEU A 128 -7.18 10.41 2.05
C LEU A 128 -6.56 11.20 0.89
N GLY A 129 -7.17 11.11 -0.30
CA GLY A 129 -6.82 11.94 -1.45
C GLY A 129 -7.34 13.38 -1.30
N TRP A 130 -6.55 14.35 -1.77
CA TRP A 130 -6.86 15.77 -1.78
C TRP A 130 -6.78 16.34 -3.20
N GLY A 131 -7.38 17.51 -3.44
CA GLY A 131 -7.32 18.16 -4.75
C GLY A 131 -7.87 17.28 -5.86
N ALA A 132 -7.03 16.95 -6.85
CA ALA A 132 -7.38 16.10 -7.98
C ALA A 132 -7.77 14.66 -7.57
N TRP A 133 -7.40 14.22 -6.38
CA TRP A 133 -7.67 12.90 -5.83
C TRP A 133 -8.77 12.91 -4.75
N ASP A 134 -9.52 14.00 -4.65
CA ASP A 134 -10.63 14.13 -3.70
C ASP A 134 -11.98 13.86 -4.35
N GLU A 135 -12.43 12.60 -4.34
CA GLU A 135 -13.71 12.19 -4.93
C GLU A 135 -14.91 13.01 -4.41
N ALA A 136 -14.92 13.37 -3.13
CA ALA A 136 -16.01 14.15 -2.53
C ALA A 136 -16.12 15.58 -3.10
N ARG A 137 -15.05 16.06 -3.75
CA ARG A 137 -15.00 17.38 -4.40
C ARG A 137 -14.84 17.30 -5.93
N GLY A 138 -15.21 16.16 -6.53
CA GLY A 138 -15.18 15.95 -7.98
C GLY A 138 -13.83 15.51 -8.54
N GLY A 139 -12.88 15.14 -7.68
CA GLY A 139 -11.64 14.50 -8.07
C GLY A 139 -11.80 13.03 -8.41
N GLN A 140 -10.69 12.38 -8.74
CA GLN A 140 -10.65 10.96 -9.06
C GLN A 140 -10.26 10.11 -7.84
N PRO A 141 -10.65 8.83 -7.77
CA PRO A 141 -10.13 7.92 -6.77
C PRO A 141 -8.64 7.69 -6.97
N VAL A 142 -7.91 7.55 -5.87
CA VAL A 142 -6.49 7.14 -5.92
C VAL A 142 -6.40 5.74 -6.55
N PRO A 143 -5.57 5.49 -7.55
CA PRO A 143 -5.47 4.16 -8.19
C PRO A 143 -4.92 3.10 -7.22
N SER A 144 -5.38 1.85 -7.36
CA SER A 144 -4.77 0.68 -6.73
C SER A 144 -3.84 -0.03 -7.70
N ILE A 145 -2.83 -0.73 -7.19
CA ILE A 145 -2.00 -1.63 -8.02
C ILE A 145 -2.84 -2.77 -8.62
N LEU A 146 -3.96 -3.12 -7.98
CA LEU A 146 -4.91 -4.13 -8.43
C LEU A 146 -6.02 -3.57 -9.33
N ASP A 147 -6.03 -2.26 -9.62
CA ASP A 147 -6.99 -1.67 -10.56
C ASP A 147 -6.86 -2.35 -11.94
N PRO A 148 -7.97 -2.80 -12.56
CA PRO A 148 -7.92 -3.41 -13.90
C PRO A 148 -7.24 -2.53 -14.94
N ARG A 149 -7.30 -1.21 -14.80
CA ARG A 149 -6.59 -0.28 -15.67
C ARG A 149 -5.07 -0.33 -15.49
N VAL A 150 -4.59 -0.83 -14.35
CA VAL A 150 -3.15 -0.99 -14.03
C VAL A 150 -2.64 -2.37 -14.42
N CYS A 151 -3.34 -3.43 -14.03
CA CYS A 151 -2.85 -4.81 -14.11
C CYS A 151 -3.56 -5.67 -15.17
N ASP A 152 -4.51 -5.12 -15.94
CA ASP A 152 -5.34 -5.81 -16.95
C ASP A 152 -6.13 -6.99 -16.34
N GLY A 153 -6.43 -6.93 -15.02
CA GLY A 153 -7.14 -7.96 -14.26
C GLY A 153 -6.28 -9.17 -13.86
N ASP A 154 -4.99 -9.16 -14.17
CA ASP A 154 -4.04 -10.19 -13.74
C ASP A 154 -3.32 -9.74 -12.44
N PHE A 155 -3.64 -10.39 -11.33
CA PHE A 155 -3.09 -10.11 -10.00
C PHE A 155 -1.81 -10.88 -9.68
N THR A 156 -1.28 -11.67 -10.62
CA THR A 156 -0.06 -12.45 -10.42
C THR A 156 1.11 -11.54 -10.05
N GLY A 157 1.81 -11.86 -8.96
CA GLY A 157 2.94 -11.09 -8.45
C GLY A 157 2.59 -9.71 -7.86
N LEU A 158 1.32 -9.36 -7.71
CA LEU A 158 0.89 -8.03 -7.25
C LEU A 158 0.18 -8.10 -5.90
N PHE A 159 0.65 -7.31 -4.94
CA PHE A 159 0.02 -7.13 -3.64
C PHE A 159 -0.41 -5.68 -3.41
N ALA A 160 -1.64 -5.48 -2.97
CA ALA A 160 -2.08 -4.26 -2.32
C ALA A 160 -2.06 -4.45 -0.80
N VAL A 161 -1.38 -3.57 -0.09
CA VAL A 161 -1.32 -3.51 1.38
C VAL A 161 -2.16 -2.33 1.84
N TYR A 162 -3.08 -2.56 2.76
CA TYR A 162 -3.98 -1.53 3.25
C TYR A 162 -4.19 -1.59 4.75
N SER A 163 -4.47 -0.42 5.36
CA SER A 163 -4.68 -0.30 6.81
C SER A 163 -5.85 0.63 7.15
N LEU A 164 -6.67 0.21 8.10
CA LEU A 164 -7.74 1.02 8.66
C LEU A 164 -7.25 2.06 9.70
N SER A 165 -5.95 2.10 9.95
CA SER A 165 -5.36 3.03 10.93
C SER A 165 -5.65 4.49 10.61
N LYS A 166 -5.73 4.84 9.32
CA LYS A 166 -5.85 6.25 8.87
C LYS A 166 -7.29 6.61 8.52
N GLN A 167 -7.93 5.85 7.63
CA GLN A 167 -9.31 6.12 7.24
C GLN A 167 -10.30 6.00 8.40
N SER A 168 -10.07 5.10 9.36
CA SER A 168 -11.01 4.71 10.42
C SER A 168 -10.49 4.94 11.84
N ASN A 169 -9.34 5.60 12.01
CA ASN A 169 -8.68 5.81 13.32
C ASN A 169 -8.44 4.51 14.14
N LEU A 170 -8.34 3.37 13.48
CA LEU A 170 -8.16 2.07 14.14
C LEU A 170 -6.68 1.69 14.34
N ALA A 171 -5.79 2.67 14.51
CA ALA A 171 -4.35 2.42 14.66
C ALA A 171 -4.04 1.48 15.84
N GLY A 172 -4.72 1.65 16.97
CA GLY A 172 -4.56 0.81 18.16
C GLY A 172 -5.05 -0.63 17.97
N TYR A 173 -6.00 -0.86 17.09
CA TYR A 173 -6.53 -2.20 16.78
C TYR A 173 -5.59 -3.06 15.95
N ARG A 174 -4.56 -2.47 15.35
CA ARG A 174 -3.66 -3.18 14.43
C ARG A 174 -4.42 -3.84 13.28
N ALA A 175 -5.39 -3.13 12.72
CA ALA A 175 -6.30 -3.60 11.68
C ALA A 175 -5.78 -3.24 10.29
N ALA A 176 -5.28 -4.23 9.55
CA ALA A 176 -4.76 -4.08 8.20
C ALA A 176 -4.97 -5.39 7.41
N PHE A 177 -4.68 -5.36 6.13
CA PHE A 177 -4.74 -6.54 5.26
C PHE A 177 -3.81 -6.41 4.07
N ILE A 178 -3.54 -7.56 3.44
CA ILE A 178 -2.89 -7.69 2.14
C ILE A 178 -3.83 -8.44 1.22
N ALA A 179 -3.86 -8.06 -0.05
CA ALA A 179 -4.70 -8.66 -1.09
C ALA A 179 -3.94 -8.78 -2.41
N GLY A 180 -4.26 -9.77 -3.21
CA GLY A 180 -3.63 -10.02 -4.52
C GLY A 180 -2.72 -11.24 -4.52
N ALA A 181 -1.89 -11.39 -5.55
CA ALA A 181 -0.93 -12.48 -5.78
C ALA A 181 -1.48 -13.86 -5.35
N PRO A 182 -2.54 -14.36 -6.00
CA PRO A 182 -3.23 -15.56 -5.58
C PRO A 182 -2.32 -16.80 -5.49
N GLU A 183 -1.25 -16.82 -6.27
CA GLU A 183 -0.26 -17.91 -6.30
C GLU A 183 0.68 -17.89 -5.07
N LEU A 184 0.88 -16.72 -4.44
CA LEU A 184 1.76 -16.55 -3.28
C LEU A 184 0.98 -16.56 -1.95
N MET A 185 -0.28 -16.18 -1.97
CA MET A 185 -1.09 -15.99 -0.77
C MET A 185 -1.21 -17.25 0.12
N PRO A 186 -1.41 -18.48 -0.42
CA PRO A 186 -1.49 -19.67 0.42
C PRO A 186 -0.23 -19.91 1.27
N ASN A 187 0.96 -19.67 0.70
CA ASN A 187 2.22 -19.80 1.42
C ASN A 187 2.38 -18.72 2.49
N LEU A 188 1.98 -17.48 2.21
CA LEU A 188 1.99 -16.38 3.18
C LEU A 188 1.06 -16.68 4.36
N ILE A 189 -0.17 -17.11 4.09
CA ILE A 189 -1.15 -17.49 5.11
C ILE A 189 -0.60 -18.60 6.00
N ASN A 190 -0.05 -19.66 5.40
CA ASN A 190 0.49 -20.81 6.14
C ASN A 190 1.69 -20.39 7.02
N SER A 191 2.64 -19.65 6.48
CA SER A 191 3.81 -19.19 7.23
C SER A 191 3.42 -18.30 8.40
N ARG A 192 2.51 -17.35 8.19
CA ARG A 192 2.03 -16.44 9.23
C ARG A 192 1.23 -17.17 10.32
N LYS A 193 0.39 -18.13 9.95
CA LYS A 193 -0.35 -18.97 10.88
C LYS A 193 0.58 -19.68 11.85
N HIS A 194 1.65 -20.30 11.35
CA HIS A 194 2.61 -21.03 12.18
C HIS A 194 3.56 -20.11 12.95
N ALA A 195 3.79 -18.90 12.49
CA ALA A 195 4.54 -17.86 13.20
C ALA A 195 3.72 -17.12 14.28
N GLY A 196 2.43 -17.46 14.46
CA GLY A 196 1.55 -16.80 15.44
C GLY A 196 1.09 -15.39 15.01
N MET A 197 1.26 -15.02 13.75
CA MET A 197 0.88 -13.72 13.21
C MET A 197 -0.60 -13.69 12.80
N ILE A 198 -1.48 -13.98 13.76
CA ILE A 198 -2.94 -14.10 13.54
C ILE A 198 -3.64 -12.89 14.12
N VAL A 199 -4.49 -12.25 13.31
CA VAL A 199 -5.34 -11.15 13.77
C VAL A 199 -6.47 -11.71 14.64
N PRO A 200 -6.69 -11.22 15.87
CA PRO A 200 -7.76 -11.69 16.74
C PRO A 200 -9.15 -11.53 16.11
N ALA A 201 -10.04 -12.50 16.32
CA ALA A 201 -11.40 -12.48 15.75
C ALA A 201 -12.20 -11.20 16.06
N PRO A 202 -12.15 -10.60 17.27
CA PRO A 202 -12.83 -9.33 17.52
C PRO A 202 -12.32 -8.18 16.65
N VAL A 203 -11.01 -8.15 16.32
CA VAL A 203 -10.44 -7.15 15.42
C VAL A 203 -10.93 -7.37 13.99
N GLN A 204 -10.99 -8.62 13.52
CA GLN A 204 -11.54 -8.93 12.20
C GLN A 204 -13.02 -8.54 12.10
N ALA A 205 -13.81 -8.76 13.14
CA ALA A 205 -15.21 -8.32 13.18
C ALA A 205 -15.32 -6.78 13.08
N ALA A 206 -14.49 -6.04 13.82
CA ALA A 206 -14.42 -4.59 13.74
C ALA A 206 -14.00 -4.11 12.33
N MET A 207 -13.06 -4.81 11.67
CA MET A 207 -12.67 -4.51 10.30
C MET A 207 -13.83 -4.65 9.32
N MET A 208 -14.63 -5.72 9.43
CA MET A 208 -15.79 -5.93 8.55
C MET A 208 -16.80 -4.77 8.67
N VAL A 209 -17.11 -4.34 9.90
CA VAL A 209 -18.01 -3.22 10.15
C VAL A 209 -17.44 -1.92 9.58
N ALA A 210 -16.17 -1.62 9.85
CA ALA A 210 -15.53 -0.40 9.39
C ALA A 210 -15.42 -0.33 7.85
N LEU A 211 -15.19 -1.45 7.18
CA LEU A 211 -15.13 -1.50 5.71
C LEU A 211 -16.51 -1.36 5.04
N ALA A 212 -17.59 -1.67 5.75
CA ALA A 212 -18.96 -1.52 5.27
C ALA A 212 -19.53 -0.11 5.53
N ASP A 213 -18.96 0.65 6.46
CA ASP A 213 -19.43 1.99 6.84
C ASP A 213 -18.59 3.09 6.19
N GLU A 214 -19.10 3.67 5.12
CA GLU A 214 -18.45 4.79 4.43
C GLU A 214 -18.72 6.15 5.11
N ALA A 215 -19.77 6.24 5.92
CA ALA A 215 -20.14 7.51 6.55
C ALA A 215 -19.09 7.97 7.56
N HIS A 216 -18.54 7.05 8.38
CA HIS A 216 -17.46 7.42 9.32
C HIS A 216 -16.17 7.80 8.60
N VAL A 217 -15.86 7.17 7.45
CA VAL A 217 -14.68 7.51 6.63
C VAL A 217 -14.80 8.94 6.11
N ALA A 218 -15.98 9.30 5.56
CA ALA A 218 -16.26 10.65 5.08
C ALA A 218 -16.15 11.68 6.21
N ALA A 219 -16.79 11.43 7.36
CA ALA A 219 -16.74 12.31 8.52
C ALA A 219 -15.30 12.49 9.03
N GLN A 220 -14.51 11.43 9.11
CA GLN A 220 -13.11 11.50 9.52
C GLN A 220 -12.25 12.26 8.50
N LYS A 221 -12.48 12.05 7.21
CA LYS A 221 -11.79 12.78 6.14
C LYS A 221 -12.08 14.28 6.21
N ASP A 222 -13.31 14.69 6.51
CA ASP A 222 -13.67 16.10 6.68
C ASP A 222 -12.95 16.75 7.87
N LEU A 223 -12.79 16.03 8.99
CA LEU A 223 -11.97 16.51 10.11
C LEU A 223 -10.50 16.70 9.73
N TYR A 224 -9.92 15.78 8.96
CA TYR A 224 -8.56 15.92 8.44
C TYR A 224 -8.45 17.10 7.47
N ARG A 225 -9.44 17.28 6.60
CA ARG A 225 -9.51 18.40 5.65
C ARG A 225 -9.46 19.74 6.37
N ALA A 226 -10.31 19.94 7.36
CA ALA A 226 -10.35 21.19 8.14
C ALA A 226 -9.01 21.48 8.83
N ARG A 227 -8.37 20.46 9.41
CA ARG A 227 -7.04 20.61 10.04
C ARG A 227 -5.95 20.91 9.01
N ARG A 228 -6.01 20.27 7.85
CA ARG A 228 -5.06 20.47 6.76
C ARG A 228 -5.15 21.91 6.22
N GLU A 229 -6.34 22.42 5.95
CA GLU A 229 -6.57 23.77 5.44
C GLU A 229 -5.97 24.84 6.38
N VAL A 230 -6.22 24.73 7.69
CA VAL A 230 -5.64 25.63 8.69
C VAL A 230 -4.11 25.54 8.73
N LEU A 231 -3.55 24.34 8.63
CA LEU A 231 -2.09 24.17 8.66
C LEU A 231 -1.43 24.72 7.39
N GLU A 232 -2.02 24.49 6.22
CA GLU A 232 -1.52 25.03 4.94
C GLU A 232 -1.51 26.56 4.93
N GLU A 233 -2.61 27.17 5.36
CA GLU A 233 -2.70 28.64 5.50
C GLU A 233 -1.62 29.19 6.43
N ALA A 234 -1.41 28.55 7.59
CA ALA A 234 -0.40 28.95 8.56
C ALA A 234 1.03 28.83 8.02
N ILE A 235 1.35 27.75 7.29
CA ILE A 235 2.67 27.53 6.68
C ILE A 235 2.94 28.60 5.62
N ILE A 236 1.97 28.89 4.74
CA ILE A 236 2.09 29.89 3.69
C ILE A 236 2.23 31.30 4.31
N ALA A 237 1.42 31.63 5.33
CA ALA A 237 1.48 32.92 6.02
C ALA A 237 2.83 33.13 6.73
N ALA A 238 3.47 32.05 7.19
CA ALA A 238 4.81 32.11 7.78
C ALA A 238 5.95 32.14 6.72
N GLY A 239 5.63 32.23 5.42
CA GLY A 239 6.61 32.24 4.33
C GLY A 239 7.13 30.85 3.95
N GLY A 240 6.49 29.78 4.44
CA GLY A 240 6.79 28.40 4.07
C GLY A 240 6.27 28.05 2.68
N ARG A 241 6.76 26.92 2.16
CA ARG A 241 6.36 26.38 0.86
C ARG A 241 5.97 24.92 1.01
N ILE A 242 4.88 24.52 0.37
CA ILE A 242 4.42 23.14 0.29
C ILE A 242 4.69 22.67 -1.15
N GLU A 243 5.51 21.65 -1.31
CA GLU A 243 5.89 21.16 -2.64
C GLU A 243 4.89 20.12 -3.14
N ASN A 244 4.47 19.20 -2.28
CA ASN A 244 3.50 18.15 -2.58
C ASN A 244 2.56 17.95 -1.39
N SER A 245 1.28 17.75 -1.65
CA SER A 245 0.27 17.36 -0.67
C SER A 245 -0.98 16.82 -1.38
N GLU A 246 -0.79 15.82 -2.24
CA GLU A 246 -1.87 15.24 -3.07
C GLU A 246 -2.73 14.26 -2.27
N ALA A 247 -2.16 13.63 -1.23
CA ALA A 247 -2.88 12.71 -0.36
C ALA A 247 -2.17 12.53 0.98
N GLY A 248 -2.82 11.81 1.90
CA GLY A 248 -2.27 11.48 3.21
C GLY A 248 -2.47 12.55 4.26
N LEU A 249 -1.57 12.55 5.24
CA LEU A 249 -1.61 13.45 6.41
C LEU A 249 -0.35 14.33 6.50
N TYR A 250 0.37 14.49 5.40
CA TYR A 250 1.65 15.18 5.29
C TYR A 250 1.54 16.38 4.38
#